data_99959b6c2bc7a40b09e353279105cc4d
#
_entry.id   99959b6c2bc7a40b09e353279105cc4d
#
_cell.length_a   1.000
_cell.length_b   1.000
_cell.length_c   1.000
_cell.angle_alpha   90.00
_cell.angle_beta   90.00
_cell.angle_gamma   90.00
#
_symmetry.space_group_name_H-M   'P 1'
#
loop_
_entity.id
_entity.type
_entity.pdbx_description
1 polymer ?
#
loop_
_entity_poly.entity_id
_entity_poly.type
_entity_poly.pdbx_seq_one_letter_code
_entity_poly.pdbx_strand_id
1 'polypeptide(L)'
;MTAPRRIATFDHDGLVFDVRDTGPLDGDVVVLLHGFPQTGASWADTAALLHQRGYRTIVPDQRGYSPRARPRGRFAYRSSRLVADTVALIDTLGTGPVHLVGHDWGAVAAWSTAARRPDLVTSLTTVSVPHPGAFLRAMLGSDQLVRSYYMFLFQLPWLPELAIRSRPRVLERTLAGTGMTPAQIDQVRQDIVRGGALTGGLNWYRAMVFNHPAALRARVTVPTTHVWSDGDTALSRRSAELAGQYVDAAYRLEILSGVSHWVPEEAATTLAAIIDRTATDAASRPV
;
A
#
# COMPACT_ATOMS: atom_id res chain seq x y z
N MET A 1 10.49 26.35 -14.17
CA MET A 1 9.75 25.10 -13.89
C MET A 1 9.28 24.54 -15.21
N THR A 2 9.61 23.29 -15.55
CA THR A 2 9.08 22.60 -16.73
C THR A 2 7.59 22.37 -16.54
N ALA A 3 6.79 22.49 -17.61
CA ALA A 3 5.35 22.22 -17.56
C ALA A 3 5.11 20.77 -17.06
N PRO A 4 4.07 20.55 -16.25
CA PRO A 4 3.75 19.22 -15.75
C PRO A 4 3.51 18.25 -16.92
N ARG A 5 4.14 17.10 -16.86
CA ARG A 5 4.08 16.05 -17.90
C ARG A 5 3.66 14.73 -17.30
N ARG A 6 2.90 13.93 -18.03
CA ARG A 6 2.60 12.56 -17.62
C ARG A 6 3.82 11.66 -17.73
N ILE A 7 3.90 10.72 -16.80
CA ILE A 7 4.89 9.66 -16.82
C ILE A 7 4.20 8.30 -17.02
N ALA A 8 4.81 7.41 -17.78
CA ALA A 8 4.38 6.03 -17.91
C ALA A 8 5.30 5.08 -17.14
N THR A 9 6.50 5.54 -16.81
CA THR A 9 7.51 4.79 -16.05
C THR A 9 8.38 5.74 -15.25
N PHE A 10 9.04 5.21 -14.21
CA PHE A 10 10.20 5.84 -13.59
C PHE A 10 11.31 4.81 -13.34
N ASP A 11 12.54 5.30 -13.20
CA ASP A 11 13.72 4.48 -13.00
C ASP A 11 14.28 4.69 -11.59
N HIS A 12 14.61 3.58 -10.92
CA HIS A 12 15.31 3.64 -9.64
C HIS A 12 16.12 2.35 -9.41
N ASP A 13 17.38 2.50 -8.96
CA ASP A 13 18.26 1.38 -8.58
C ASP A 13 18.46 0.36 -9.73
N GLY A 14 18.51 0.85 -10.99
CA GLY A 14 18.61 0.02 -12.18
C GLY A 14 17.34 -0.75 -12.55
N LEU A 15 16.21 -0.43 -11.92
CA LEU A 15 14.90 -1.02 -12.16
C LEU A 15 13.99 0.00 -12.83
N VAL A 16 13.06 -0.48 -13.66
CA VAL A 16 12.06 0.36 -14.33
C VAL A 16 10.67 -0.04 -13.84
N PHE A 17 9.95 0.93 -13.32
CA PHE A 17 8.64 0.75 -12.74
C PHE A 17 7.57 1.29 -13.68
N ASP A 18 6.53 0.52 -13.95
CA ASP A 18 5.38 0.97 -14.71
C ASP A 18 4.48 1.83 -13.82
N VAL A 19 3.91 2.89 -14.40
CA VAL A 19 3.08 3.88 -13.69
C VAL A 19 1.82 4.19 -14.49
N ARG A 20 0.69 4.22 -13.81
CA ARG A 20 -0.54 4.82 -14.32
C ARG A 20 -0.64 6.24 -13.77
N ASP A 21 -0.49 7.21 -14.64
CA ASP A 21 -0.57 8.64 -14.34
C ASP A 21 -1.81 9.21 -15.04
N THR A 22 -2.85 9.50 -14.25
CA THR A 22 -4.18 9.83 -14.79
C THR A 22 -4.82 10.98 -13.99
N GLY A 23 -5.94 11.52 -14.50
CA GLY A 23 -6.64 12.67 -13.91
C GLY A 23 -6.15 14.02 -14.47
N PRO A 24 -6.58 15.16 -13.93
CA PRO A 24 -6.14 16.50 -14.33
C PRO A 24 -4.64 16.66 -14.15
N LEU A 25 -3.96 17.21 -15.16
CA LEU A 25 -2.49 17.30 -15.14
C LEU A 25 -1.97 18.34 -14.13
N ASP A 26 -2.79 19.36 -13.87
CA ASP A 26 -2.57 20.46 -12.94
C ASP A 26 -3.20 20.22 -11.56
N GLY A 27 -3.85 19.08 -11.36
CA GLY A 27 -4.43 18.70 -10.07
C GLY A 27 -3.37 18.32 -9.03
N ASP A 28 -3.74 18.48 -7.75
CA ASP A 28 -2.91 18.02 -6.65
C ASP A 28 -2.65 16.52 -6.75
N VAL A 29 -1.40 16.13 -6.49
CA VAL A 29 -0.95 14.76 -6.73
C VAL A 29 -1.29 13.84 -5.58
N VAL A 30 -1.99 12.74 -5.90
CA VAL A 30 -2.23 11.60 -5.00
C VAL A 30 -1.45 10.39 -5.51
N VAL A 31 -0.51 9.89 -4.73
CA VAL A 31 0.23 8.65 -5.00
C VAL A 31 -0.49 7.49 -4.32
N LEU A 32 -0.86 6.45 -5.07
CA LEU A 32 -1.63 5.31 -4.61
C LEU A 32 -0.78 4.03 -4.67
N LEU A 33 -0.41 3.48 -3.51
CA LEU A 33 0.44 2.30 -3.38
C LEU A 33 -0.40 1.06 -3.07
N HIS A 34 -0.37 0.07 -3.95
CA HIS A 34 -1.10 -1.20 -3.80
C HIS A 34 -0.39 -2.17 -2.83
N GLY A 35 -1.08 -3.26 -2.45
CA GLY A 35 -0.54 -4.35 -1.64
C GLY A 35 -0.48 -5.70 -2.36
N PHE A 36 -0.29 -6.77 -1.56
CA PHE A 36 -0.30 -8.15 -2.03
C PHE A 36 -1.71 -8.77 -1.84
N PRO A 37 -2.21 -9.54 -2.80
CA PRO A 37 -1.63 -9.92 -4.09
C PRO A 37 -2.19 -9.10 -5.27
N GLN A 38 -2.22 -7.80 -5.16
CA GLN A 38 -2.80 -6.91 -6.18
C GLN A 38 -1.72 -6.08 -6.89
N THR A 39 -2.08 -5.45 -8.01
CA THR A 39 -1.29 -4.46 -8.74
C THR A 39 -1.93 -3.08 -8.61
N GLY A 40 -1.36 -2.06 -9.22
CA GLY A 40 -1.98 -0.73 -9.30
C GLY A 40 -3.40 -0.73 -9.90
N ALA A 41 -3.82 -1.80 -10.56
CA ALA A 41 -5.17 -1.95 -11.09
C ALA A 41 -6.27 -1.90 -10.00
N SER A 42 -5.96 -2.33 -8.77
CA SER A 42 -6.90 -2.28 -7.64
C SER A 42 -7.36 -0.87 -7.25
N TRP A 43 -6.65 0.15 -7.70
CA TRP A 43 -6.99 1.54 -7.45
C TRP A 43 -7.88 2.19 -8.51
N ALA A 44 -8.28 1.45 -9.58
CA ALA A 44 -8.94 2.04 -10.74
C ALA A 44 -10.19 2.84 -10.38
N ASP A 45 -11.10 2.27 -9.58
CA ASP A 45 -12.35 2.93 -9.20
C ASP A 45 -12.10 4.12 -8.25
N THR A 46 -11.24 3.94 -7.25
CA THR A 46 -10.86 5.03 -6.34
C THR A 46 -10.19 6.18 -7.10
N ALA A 47 -9.28 5.89 -8.05
CA ALA A 47 -8.62 6.90 -8.88
C ALA A 47 -9.63 7.69 -9.74
N ALA A 48 -10.57 7.01 -10.40
CA ALA A 48 -11.62 7.66 -11.20
C ALA A 48 -12.45 8.64 -10.37
N LEU A 49 -12.77 8.29 -9.12
CA LEU A 49 -13.50 9.15 -8.18
C LEU A 49 -12.67 10.35 -7.69
N LEU A 50 -11.35 10.16 -7.52
CA LEU A 50 -10.43 11.26 -7.20
C LEU A 50 -10.24 12.23 -8.37
N HIS A 51 -10.25 11.74 -9.62
CA HIS A 51 -10.22 12.62 -10.81
C HIS A 51 -11.43 13.56 -10.87
N GLN A 52 -12.62 13.07 -10.49
CA GLN A 52 -13.83 13.89 -10.42
C GLN A 52 -13.73 15.01 -9.37
N ARG A 53 -12.81 14.86 -8.39
CA ARG A 53 -12.50 15.85 -7.37
C ARG A 53 -11.29 16.74 -7.70
N GLY A 54 -10.75 16.59 -8.92
CA GLY A 54 -9.66 17.43 -9.39
C GLY A 54 -8.26 16.93 -9.07
N TYR A 55 -8.09 15.73 -8.49
CA TYR A 55 -6.78 15.17 -8.21
C TYR A 55 -6.14 14.48 -9.42
N ARG A 56 -4.82 14.61 -9.54
CA ARG A 56 -4.00 13.77 -10.41
C ARG A 56 -3.55 12.54 -9.62
N THR A 57 -3.80 11.34 -10.12
CA THR A 57 -3.41 10.09 -9.45
C THR A 57 -2.20 9.45 -10.12
N ILE A 58 -1.24 9.04 -9.30
CA ILE A 58 -0.02 8.36 -9.69
C ILE A 58 -0.03 6.97 -9.04
N VAL A 59 -0.15 5.94 -9.86
CA VAL A 59 -0.34 4.56 -9.40
C VAL A 59 0.77 3.68 -9.96
N PRO A 60 1.87 3.45 -9.23
CA PRO A 60 2.94 2.57 -9.68
C PRO A 60 2.56 1.10 -9.48
N ASP A 61 3.01 0.23 -10.39
CA ASP A 61 3.19 -1.18 -10.06
C ASP A 61 4.52 -1.31 -9.32
N GLN A 62 4.47 -1.62 -8.03
CA GLN A 62 5.61 -1.51 -7.12
C GLN A 62 6.68 -2.59 -7.37
N ARG A 63 7.81 -2.51 -6.63
CA ARG A 63 8.93 -3.48 -6.68
C ARG A 63 8.43 -4.92 -6.55
N GLY A 64 8.79 -5.76 -7.52
CA GLY A 64 8.35 -7.14 -7.61
C GLY A 64 7.10 -7.36 -8.49
N TYR A 65 6.40 -6.30 -8.85
CA TYR A 65 5.17 -6.34 -9.65
C TYR A 65 5.41 -5.85 -11.09
N SER A 66 6.00 -4.67 -11.28
CA SER A 66 6.46 -4.25 -12.62
C SER A 66 7.43 -5.28 -13.21
N PRO A 67 7.24 -5.73 -14.46
CA PRO A 67 8.08 -6.78 -15.07
C PRO A 67 9.57 -6.46 -15.05
N ARG A 68 9.95 -5.18 -15.20
CA ARG A 68 11.33 -4.69 -15.19
C ARG A 68 11.83 -4.26 -13.80
N ALA A 69 11.02 -4.45 -12.74
CA ALA A 69 11.36 -4.13 -11.38
C ALA A 69 11.28 -5.36 -10.44
N ARG A 70 11.78 -6.51 -10.88
CA ARG A 70 11.77 -7.79 -10.15
C ARG A 70 13.19 -8.26 -9.83
N PRO A 71 13.90 -7.58 -8.90
CA PRO A 71 15.26 -7.96 -8.54
C PRO A 71 15.29 -9.35 -7.90
N ARG A 72 16.43 -10.03 -8.04
CA ARG A 72 16.65 -11.34 -7.42
C ARG A 72 16.95 -11.20 -5.94
N GLY A 73 16.52 -12.20 -5.15
CA GLY A 73 16.81 -12.31 -3.72
C GLY A 73 15.93 -11.43 -2.84
N ARG A 74 15.55 -11.99 -1.70
CA ARG A 74 14.61 -11.37 -0.74
C ARG A 74 15.13 -10.06 -0.13
N PHE A 75 16.45 -9.91 0.03
CA PHE A 75 17.05 -8.71 0.61
C PHE A 75 16.77 -7.42 -0.20
N ALA A 76 16.55 -7.56 -1.51
CA ALA A 76 16.19 -6.45 -2.40
C ALA A 76 14.78 -5.87 -2.12
N TYR A 77 13.97 -6.53 -1.29
CA TYR A 77 12.58 -6.15 -1.01
C TYR A 77 12.35 -5.59 0.40
N ARG A 78 13.42 -5.31 1.18
CA ARG A 78 13.31 -4.72 2.51
C ARG A 78 12.66 -3.34 2.46
N SER A 79 11.98 -2.93 3.54
CA SER A 79 11.18 -1.69 3.58
C SER A 79 11.95 -0.43 3.17
N SER A 80 13.27 -0.36 3.45
CA SER A 80 14.09 0.78 3.03
C SER A 80 14.21 0.91 1.51
N ARG A 81 14.09 -0.18 0.74
CA ARG A 81 14.06 -0.13 -0.73
C ARG A 81 12.70 0.33 -1.24
N LEU A 82 11.61 -0.11 -0.61
CA LEU A 82 10.26 0.33 -0.96
C LEU A 82 10.10 1.83 -0.70
N VAL A 83 10.65 2.33 0.40
CA VAL A 83 10.70 3.78 0.68
C VAL A 83 11.50 4.51 -0.40
N ALA A 84 12.69 3.99 -0.75
CA ALA A 84 13.53 4.61 -1.77
C ALA A 84 12.87 4.65 -3.15
N ASP A 85 12.10 3.61 -3.52
CA ASP A 85 11.30 3.59 -4.76
C ASP A 85 10.20 4.65 -4.73
N THR A 86 9.49 4.80 -3.61
CA THR A 86 8.44 5.82 -3.45
C THR A 86 9.03 7.22 -3.52
N VAL A 87 10.18 7.46 -2.89
CA VAL A 87 10.91 8.73 -2.97
C VAL A 87 11.32 9.03 -4.40
N ALA A 88 11.94 8.06 -5.11
CA ALA A 88 12.35 8.25 -6.50
C ALA A 88 11.17 8.55 -7.44
N LEU A 89 10.01 7.92 -7.19
CA LEU A 89 8.78 8.26 -7.92
C LEU A 89 8.39 9.73 -7.69
N ILE A 90 8.32 10.18 -6.44
CA ILE A 90 7.93 11.56 -6.10
C ILE A 90 8.94 12.56 -6.68
N ASP A 91 10.23 12.29 -6.58
CA ASP A 91 11.28 13.11 -7.16
C ASP A 91 11.16 13.20 -8.71
N THR A 92 10.79 12.09 -9.36
CA THR A 92 10.58 12.04 -10.82
C THR A 92 9.40 12.90 -11.26
N LEU A 93 8.37 13.04 -10.44
CA LEU A 93 7.21 13.89 -10.74
C LEU A 93 7.58 15.38 -10.70
N GLY A 94 8.48 15.79 -9.81
CA GLY A 94 8.95 17.16 -9.69
C GLY A 94 7.85 18.17 -9.29
N THR A 95 6.74 17.69 -8.71
CA THR A 95 5.58 18.51 -8.34
C THR A 95 5.64 19.02 -6.90
N GLY A 96 6.65 18.62 -6.13
CA GLY A 96 6.72 18.89 -4.68
C GLY A 96 6.07 17.77 -3.86
N PRO A 97 5.71 18.05 -2.58
CA PRO A 97 5.07 17.08 -1.70
C PRO A 97 3.73 16.57 -2.25
N VAL A 98 3.39 15.32 -1.94
CA VAL A 98 2.20 14.65 -2.45
C VAL A 98 1.27 14.19 -1.33
N HIS A 99 0.01 13.91 -1.64
CA HIS A 99 -0.86 13.12 -0.78
C HIS A 99 -0.53 11.64 -1.00
N LEU A 100 -0.01 10.98 0.06
CA LEU A 100 0.43 9.59 -0.04
C LEU A 100 -0.64 8.65 0.51
N VAL A 101 -1.04 7.69 -0.30
CA VAL A 101 -2.05 6.69 0.07
C VAL A 101 -1.47 5.30 -0.11
N GLY A 102 -1.71 4.39 0.83
CA GLY A 102 -1.26 3.01 0.70
C GLY A 102 -2.25 2.02 1.26
N HIS A 103 -2.41 0.89 0.59
CA HIS A 103 -3.22 -0.24 1.02
C HIS A 103 -2.35 -1.47 1.25
N ASP A 104 -2.63 -2.23 2.31
CA ASP A 104 -1.90 -3.45 2.69
C ASP A 104 -0.38 -3.20 2.76
N TRP A 105 0.45 -3.91 1.99
CA TRP A 105 1.89 -3.65 1.92
C TRP A 105 2.23 -2.24 1.41
N GLY A 106 1.39 -1.66 0.55
CA GLY A 106 1.51 -0.26 0.17
C GLY A 106 1.34 0.69 1.37
N ALA A 107 0.51 0.33 2.35
CA ALA A 107 0.42 1.10 3.60
C ALA A 107 1.72 1.01 4.41
N VAL A 108 2.38 -0.15 4.46
CA VAL A 108 3.70 -0.28 5.11
C VAL A 108 4.74 0.63 4.45
N ALA A 109 4.75 0.70 3.12
CA ALA A 109 5.62 1.60 2.38
C ALA A 109 5.27 3.07 2.65
N ALA A 110 3.97 3.42 2.65
CA ALA A 110 3.48 4.77 2.89
C ALA A 110 3.80 5.26 4.32
N TRP A 111 3.52 4.47 5.36
CA TRP A 111 3.91 4.75 6.74
C TRP A 111 5.40 5.02 6.86
N SER A 112 6.20 4.13 6.26
CA SER A 112 7.67 4.23 6.33
C SER A 112 8.21 5.43 5.56
N THR A 113 7.58 5.82 4.45
CA THR A 113 7.96 7.00 3.66
C THR A 113 7.60 8.27 4.41
N ALA A 114 6.38 8.41 4.91
CA ALA A 114 5.93 9.59 5.64
C ALA A 114 6.76 9.84 6.92
N ALA A 115 7.18 8.76 7.62
CA ALA A 115 8.02 8.88 8.81
C ALA A 115 9.47 9.28 8.51
N ARG A 116 10.01 8.95 7.32
CA ARG A 116 11.41 9.20 6.96
C ARG A 116 11.60 10.43 6.08
N ARG A 117 10.62 10.78 5.30
CA ARG A 117 10.61 11.88 4.33
C ARG A 117 9.30 12.68 4.44
N PRO A 118 9.01 13.24 5.64
CA PRO A 118 7.83 14.09 5.82
C PRO A 118 7.83 15.29 4.90
N ASP A 119 9.01 15.74 4.44
CA ASP A 119 9.20 16.79 3.47
C ASP A 119 8.58 16.52 2.09
N LEU A 120 8.34 15.25 1.76
CA LEU A 120 7.72 14.80 0.50
C LEU A 120 6.24 14.43 0.61
N VAL A 121 5.66 14.52 1.81
CA VAL A 121 4.29 14.04 2.07
C VAL A 121 3.46 15.15 2.71
N THR A 122 2.45 15.64 1.98
CA THR A 122 1.50 16.64 2.49
C THR A 122 0.50 16.00 3.47
N SER A 123 0.00 14.83 3.14
CA SER A 123 -0.87 14.03 4.00
C SER A 123 -0.70 12.55 3.75
N LEU A 124 -1.03 11.73 4.75
CA LEU A 124 -0.97 10.28 4.68
C LEU A 124 -2.36 9.66 4.89
N THR A 125 -2.77 8.80 3.97
CA THR A 125 -3.92 7.91 4.16
C THR A 125 -3.45 6.47 4.07
N THR A 126 -3.67 5.67 5.11
CA THR A 126 -3.30 4.25 5.12
C THR A 126 -4.53 3.38 5.27
N VAL A 127 -4.58 2.29 4.52
CA VAL A 127 -5.75 1.42 4.43
C VAL A 127 -5.37 0.01 4.85
N SER A 128 -6.16 -0.56 5.73
CA SER A 128 -6.06 -1.89 6.34
C SER A 128 -4.85 -2.04 7.25
N VAL A 129 -3.61 -1.95 6.73
CA VAL A 129 -2.40 -2.23 7.52
C VAL A 129 -1.96 -1.01 8.33
N PRO A 130 -1.88 -1.15 9.67
CA PRO A 130 -1.50 -0.08 10.58
C PRO A 130 0.03 0.17 10.53
N HIS A 131 0.47 1.16 11.30
CA HIS A 131 1.90 1.40 11.50
C HIS A 131 2.64 0.12 11.94
N PRO A 132 3.84 -0.18 11.39
CA PRO A 132 4.57 -1.43 11.71
C PRO A 132 4.77 -1.68 13.21
N GLY A 133 4.98 -0.65 14.01
CA GLY A 133 5.08 -0.76 15.46
C GLY A 133 3.76 -1.10 16.13
N ALA A 134 2.64 -0.56 15.64
CA ALA A 134 1.30 -0.90 16.12
C ALA A 134 0.96 -2.36 15.81
N PHE A 135 1.27 -2.80 14.58
CA PHE A 135 1.12 -4.19 14.17
C PHE A 135 1.88 -5.16 15.09
N LEU A 136 3.17 -4.89 15.33
CA LEU A 136 3.98 -5.74 16.21
C LEU A 136 3.42 -5.79 17.65
N ARG A 137 2.98 -4.66 18.19
CA ARG A 137 2.35 -4.62 19.53
C ARG A 137 1.05 -5.42 19.56
N ALA A 138 0.26 -5.36 18.50
CA ALA A 138 -0.97 -6.14 18.40
C ALA A 138 -0.69 -7.66 18.31
N MET A 139 0.37 -8.07 17.64
CA MET A 139 0.81 -9.49 17.61
C MET A 139 1.08 -10.05 19.02
N LEU A 140 1.56 -9.21 19.94
CA LEU A 140 1.88 -9.62 21.31
C LEU A 140 0.69 -9.55 22.26
N GLY A 141 -0.39 -8.83 21.91
CA GLY A 141 -1.47 -8.52 22.82
C GLY A 141 -2.90 -8.70 22.27
N SER A 142 -3.05 -9.41 21.14
CA SER A 142 -4.37 -9.69 20.55
C SER A 142 -4.34 -10.96 19.68
N ASP A 143 -5.44 -11.24 18.95
CA ASP A 143 -5.56 -12.33 17.98
C ASP A 143 -4.74 -12.10 16.68
N GLN A 144 -4.03 -10.97 16.57
CA GLN A 144 -3.25 -10.62 15.37
C GLN A 144 -2.24 -11.71 15.00
N LEU A 145 -1.59 -12.33 15.97
CA LEU A 145 -0.62 -13.41 15.69
C LEU A 145 -1.29 -14.58 14.96
N VAL A 146 -2.49 -14.96 15.39
CA VAL A 146 -3.26 -16.03 14.76
C VAL A 146 -3.69 -15.63 13.35
N ARG A 147 -4.18 -14.39 13.16
CA ARG A 147 -4.56 -13.86 11.83
C ARG A 147 -3.37 -13.82 10.87
N SER A 148 -2.16 -13.66 11.39
CA SER A 148 -0.92 -13.53 10.60
C SER A 148 -0.22 -14.86 10.31
N TYR A 149 -0.82 -16.02 10.56
CA TYR A 149 -0.19 -17.35 10.39
C TYR A 149 0.39 -17.57 8.98
N TYR A 150 -0.27 -17.04 7.96
CA TYR A 150 0.16 -17.15 6.57
C TYR A 150 1.52 -16.47 6.31
N MET A 151 1.88 -15.45 7.08
CA MET A 151 3.17 -14.76 6.97
C MET A 151 4.33 -15.70 7.29
N PHE A 152 4.14 -16.63 8.22
CA PHE A 152 5.14 -17.67 8.53
C PHE A 152 5.25 -18.69 7.39
N LEU A 153 4.14 -19.08 6.77
CA LEU A 153 4.15 -19.96 5.60
C LEU A 153 4.90 -19.32 4.42
N PHE A 154 4.72 -18.00 4.22
CA PHE A 154 5.38 -17.26 3.14
C PHE A 154 6.90 -17.09 3.34
N GLN A 155 7.42 -17.34 4.56
CA GLN A 155 8.88 -17.38 4.78
C GLN A 155 9.55 -18.57 4.10
N LEU A 156 8.82 -19.66 3.86
CA LEU A 156 9.37 -20.86 3.25
C LEU A 156 9.81 -20.57 1.80
N PRO A 157 11.02 -21.02 1.41
CA PRO A 157 11.49 -20.82 0.06
C PRO A 157 10.69 -21.71 -0.91
N TRP A 158 10.35 -21.21 -2.10
CA TRP A 158 9.70 -21.88 -3.23
C TRP A 158 8.41 -22.67 -2.94
N LEU A 159 8.18 -23.15 -1.72
CA LEU A 159 6.99 -23.91 -1.35
C LEU A 159 5.66 -23.16 -1.51
N PRO A 160 5.52 -21.88 -1.08
CA PRO A 160 4.30 -21.10 -1.32
C PRO A 160 4.03 -20.91 -2.80
N GLU A 161 5.05 -20.62 -3.60
CA GLU A 161 4.91 -20.46 -5.06
C GLU A 161 4.44 -21.75 -5.72
N LEU A 162 5.02 -22.89 -5.32
CA LEU A 162 4.61 -24.20 -5.82
C LEU A 162 3.16 -24.50 -5.44
N ALA A 163 2.80 -24.30 -4.17
CA ALA A 163 1.45 -24.56 -3.67
C ALA A 163 0.40 -23.70 -4.39
N ILE A 164 0.66 -22.41 -4.58
CA ILE A 164 -0.24 -21.48 -5.26
C ILE A 164 -0.40 -21.85 -6.73
N ARG A 165 0.70 -22.18 -7.42
CA ARG A 165 0.67 -22.54 -8.84
C ARG A 165 0.03 -23.91 -9.10
N SER A 166 0.28 -24.90 -8.23
CA SER A 166 -0.22 -26.27 -8.42
C SER A 166 -1.65 -26.47 -7.93
N ARG A 167 -2.16 -25.58 -7.07
CA ARG A 167 -3.49 -25.71 -6.45
C ARG A 167 -4.34 -24.46 -6.62
N PRO A 168 -4.70 -24.04 -7.85
CA PRO A 168 -5.42 -22.80 -8.11
C PRO A 168 -6.75 -22.71 -7.36
N ARG A 169 -7.46 -23.82 -7.17
CA ARG A 169 -8.72 -23.84 -6.39
C ARG A 169 -8.52 -23.53 -4.90
N VAL A 170 -7.36 -23.84 -4.33
CA VAL A 170 -7.04 -23.47 -2.94
C VAL A 170 -6.82 -21.97 -2.84
N LEU A 171 -6.05 -21.39 -3.76
CA LEU A 171 -5.88 -19.95 -3.85
C LEU A 171 -7.23 -19.23 -4.00
N GLU A 172 -8.08 -19.69 -4.92
CA GLU A 172 -9.41 -19.12 -5.16
C GLU A 172 -10.28 -19.13 -3.90
N ARG A 173 -10.36 -20.28 -3.20
CA ARG A 173 -11.12 -20.39 -1.96
C ARG A 173 -10.57 -19.50 -0.85
N THR A 174 -9.25 -19.42 -0.75
CA THR A 174 -8.60 -18.56 0.26
C THR A 174 -8.93 -17.10 0.01
N LEU A 175 -8.77 -16.62 -1.22
CA LEU A 175 -9.05 -15.22 -1.58
C LEU A 175 -10.56 -14.90 -1.48
N ALA A 176 -11.43 -15.81 -1.91
CA ALA A 176 -12.88 -15.66 -1.72
C ALA A 176 -13.26 -15.56 -0.24
N GLY A 177 -12.59 -16.34 0.62
CA GLY A 177 -12.78 -16.31 2.07
C GLY A 177 -12.33 -14.99 2.72
N THR A 178 -11.52 -14.18 2.03
CA THR A 178 -11.14 -12.82 2.47
C THR A 178 -12.03 -11.72 1.90
N GLY A 179 -13.07 -12.05 1.14
CA GLY A 179 -14.02 -11.10 0.56
C GLY A 179 -13.77 -10.76 -0.91
N MET A 180 -12.74 -11.30 -1.57
CA MET A 180 -12.53 -11.06 -3.00
C MET A 180 -13.64 -11.65 -3.87
N THR A 181 -14.09 -10.88 -4.83
CA THR A 181 -15.02 -11.31 -5.89
C THR A 181 -14.32 -12.24 -6.90
N PRO A 182 -15.07 -13.05 -7.66
CA PRO A 182 -14.48 -13.88 -8.73
C PRO A 182 -13.66 -13.07 -9.75
N ALA A 183 -14.09 -11.87 -10.10
CA ALA A 183 -13.37 -10.98 -11.05
C ALA A 183 -12.02 -10.53 -10.48
N GLN A 184 -11.96 -10.15 -9.22
CA GLN A 184 -10.71 -9.79 -8.52
C GLN A 184 -9.76 -10.99 -8.42
N ILE A 185 -10.29 -12.18 -8.12
CA ILE A 185 -9.50 -13.42 -8.07
C ILE A 185 -8.90 -13.75 -9.45
N ASP A 186 -9.67 -13.59 -10.52
CA ASP A 186 -9.18 -13.79 -11.89
C ASP A 186 -8.09 -12.77 -12.23
N GLN A 187 -8.22 -11.51 -11.81
CA GLN A 187 -7.19 -10.49 -11.98
C GLN A 187 -5.90 -10.88 -11.23
N VAL A 188 -6.00 -11.33 -9.99
CA VAL A 188 -4.84 -11.85 -9.22
C VAL A 188 -4.17 -13.02 -9.96
N ARG A 189 -4.95 -13.94 -10.51
CA ARG A 189 -4.39 -15.06 -11.29
C ARG A 189 -3.64 -14.60 -12.53
N GLN A 190 -4.16 -13.61 -13.23
CA GLN A 190 -3.53 -13.05 -14.43
C GLN A 190 -2.26 -12.28 -14.09
N ASP A 191 -2.34 -11.29 -13.20
CA ASP A 191 -1.25 -10.35 -12.93
C ASP A 191 -0.16 -10.96 -12.06
N ILE A 192 -0.56 -11.71 -11.03
CA ILE A 192 0.38 -12.18 -10.00
C ILE A 192 0.92 -13.56 -10.35
N VAL A 193 0.03 -14.52 -10.64
CA VAL A 193 0.46 -15.91 -10.83
C VAL A 193 1.03 -16.12 -12.24
N ARG A 194 0.27 -15.75 -13.29
CA ARG A 194 0.69 -15.90 -14.69
C ARG A 194 1.62 -14.77 -15.13
N GLY A 195 1.37 -13.55 -14.69
CA GLY A 195 2.20 -12.36 -14.95
C GLY A 195 3.57 -12.39 -14.27
N GLY A 196 3.83 -13.39 -13.37
CA GLY A 196 5.14 -13.67 -12.79
C GLY A 196 5.51 -12.77 -11.59
N ALA A 197 4.57 -12.01 -11.01
CA ALA A 197 4.81 -11.15 -9.85
C ALA A 197 4.82 -11.92 -8.51
N LEU A 198 4.37 -13.18 -8.47
CA LEU A 198 4.16 -13.93 -7.25
C LEU A 198 5.37 -13.97 -6.33
N THR A 199 6.54 -14.34 -6.85
CA THR A 199 7.78 -14.41 -6.05
C THR A 199 8.20 -13.03 -5.55
N GLY A 200 8.00 -11.98 -6.35
CA GLY A 200 8.25 -10.59 -5.95
C GLY A 200 7.38 -10.19 -4.77
N GLY A 201 6.07 -10.42 -4.85
CA GLY A 201 5.14 -10.15 -3.76
C GLY A 201 5.45 -10.94 -2.48
N LEU A 202 5.75 -12.24 -2.59
CA LEU A 202 6.16 -13.07 -1.45
C LEU A 202 7.49 -12.62 -0.82
N ASN A 203 8.39 -12.05 -1.61
CA ASN A 203 9.65 -11.54 -1.09
C ASN A 203 9.48 -10.31 -0.17
N TRP A 204 8.37 -9.58 -0.23
CA TRP A 204 8.08 -8.52 0.74
C TRP A 204 7.93 -9.09 2.15
N TYR A 205 7.23 -10.22 2.28
CA TYR A 205 7.13 -10.94 3.56
C TYR A 205 8.47 -11.51 4.00
N ARG A 206 9.22 -12.14 3.09
CA ARG A 206 10.54 -12.72 3.37
C ARG A 206 11.59 -11.67 3.73
N ALA A 207 11.41 -10.45 3.27
CA ALA A 207 12.32 -9.34 3.55
C ALA A 207 12.11 -8.72 4.94
N MET A 208 11.01 -9.00 5.63
CA MET A 208 10.70 -8.40 6.95
C MET A 208 11.83 -8.60 7.96
N VAL A 209 12.51 -9.74 7.93
CA VAL A 209 13.61 -10.05 8.85
C VAL A 209 14.85 -9.16 8.66
N PHE A 210 14.93 -8.44 7.54
CA PHE A 210 16.02 -7.50 7.23
C PHE A 210 15.66 -6.05 7.52
N ASN A 211 14.45 -5.79 8.02
CA ASN A 211 14.03 -4.44 8.33
C ASN A 211 14.70 -3.95 9.62
N HIS A 212 15.17 -2.70 9.59
CA HIS A 212 15.83 -2.12 10.75
C HIS A 212 14.82 -1.90 11.89
N PRO A 213 15.12 -2.31 13.14
CA PRO A 213 14.17 -2.17 14.26
C PRO A 213 13.70 -0.73 14.53
N ALA A 214 14.50 0.28 14.18
CA ALA A 214 14.09 1.68 14.30
C ALA A 214 12.82 2.02 13.49
N ALA A 215 12.53 1.30 12.40
CA ALA A 215 11.31 1.48 11.64
C ALA A 215 10.03 1.21 12.45
N LEU A 216 10.12 0.36 13.48
CA LEU A 216 9.01 0.05 14.38
C LEU A 216 8.70 1.18 15.36
N ARG A 217 9.62 2.14 15.52
CA ARG A 217 9.51 3.29 16.44
C ARG A 217 9.44 4.61 15.71
N ALA A 218 9.59 4.60 14.40
CA ALA A 218 9.54 5.83 13.59
C ALA A 218 8.17 6.50 13.76
N ARG A 219 8.17 7.83 13.88
CA ARG A 219 6.94 8.59 14.08
C ARG A 219 6.61 9.39 12.84
N VAL A 220 5.33 9.50 12.53
CA VAL A 220 4.83 10.27 11.40
C VAL A 220 4.44 11.65 11.91
N THR A 221 4.94 12.70 11.25
CA THR A 221 4.72 14.10 11.62
C THR A 221 3.82 14.85 10.62
N VAL A 222 3.17 14.12 9.72
CA VAL A 222 2.22 14.69 8.75
C VAL A 222 0.78 14.29 9.10
N PRO A 223 -0.24 15.09 8.74
CA PRO A 223 -1.65 14.75 8.94
C PRO A 223 -1.97 13.38 8.39
N THR A 224 -2.57 12.52 9.21
CA THR A 224 -2.73 11.10 8.90
C THR A 224 -4.15 10.60 9.18
N THR A 225 -4.74 9.92 8.21
CA THR A 225 -5.95 9.12 8.40
C THR A 225 -5.61 7.64 8.18
N HIS A 226 -5.96 6.81 9.18
CA HIS A 226 -5.90 5.35 9.04
C HIS A 226 -7.31 4.81 8.84
N VAL A 227 -7.51 4.03 7.78
CA VAL A 227 -8.79 3.40 7.44
C VAL A 227 -8.68 1.92 7.73
N TRP A 228 -9.57 1.40 8.54
CA TRP A 228 -9.68 -0.03 8.83
C TRP A 228 -11.13 -0.48 8.66
N SER A 229 -11.35 -1.75 8.35
CA SER A 229 -12.67 -2.33 8.12
C SER A 229 -12.92 -3.52 9.05
N ASP A 230 -14.14 -3.63 9.57
CA ASP A 230 -14.48 -4.64 10.58
C ASP A 230 -14.63 -6.06 9.99
N GLY A 231 -14.80 -6.17 8.67
CA GLY A 231 -14.73 -7.44 7.93
C GLY A 231 -13.32 -7.89 7.55
N ASP A 232 -12.26 -7.14 7.91
CA ASP A 232 -10.88 -7.52 7.63
C ASP A 232 -10.48 -8.79 8.42
N THR A 233 -10.17 -9.86 7.70
CA THR A 233 -9.76 -11.14 8.28
C THR A 233 -8.25 -11.22 8.59
N ALA A 234 -7.44 -10.33 8.02
CA ALA A 234 -5.99 -10.31 8.18
C ALA A 234 -5.52 -9.38 9.31
N LEU A 235 -6.20 -8.25 9.50
CA LEU A 235 -5.83 -7.21 10.48
C LEU A 235 -6.84 -7.14 11.61
N SER A 236 -6.35 -7.12 12.85
CA SER A 236 -7.19 -7.00 14.04
C SER A 236 -7.57 -5.54 14.31
N ARG A 237 -8.74 -5.31 14.89
CA ARG A 237 -9.18 -4.00 15.37
C ARG A 237 -8.15 -3.37 16.31
N ARG A 238 -7.54 -4.18 17.19
CA ARG A 238 -6.52 -3.71 18.11
C ARG A 238 -5.31 -3.09 17.42
N SER A 239 -4.91 -3.65 16.29
CA SER A 239 -3.78 -3.13 15.51
C SER A 239 -4.09 -1.75 14.92
N ALA A 240 -5.31 -1.52 14.44
CA ALA A 240 -5.76 -0.23 13.94
C ALA A 240 -5.86 0.82 15.04
N GLU A 241 -6.42 0.47 16.20
CA GLU A 241 -6.53 1.38 17.36
C GLU A 241 -5.17 1.84 17.89
N LEU A 242 -4.13 1.02 17.78
CA LEU A 242 -2.79 1.36 18.21
C LEU A 242 -2.04 2.28 17.23
N ALA A 243 -2.49 2.39 15.98
CA ALA A 243 -1.76 3.11 14.92
C ALA A 243 -1.54 4.58 15.26
N GLY A 244 -2.53 5.26 15.84
CA GLY A 244 -2.43 6.67 16.22
C GLY A 244 -1.33 7.00 17.22
N GLN A 245 -0.85 6.02 17.98
CA GLN A 245 0.26 6.21 18.93
C GLN A 245 1.61 6.48 18.24
N TYR A 246 1.68 6.32 16.93
CA TYR A 246 2.87 6.54 16.12
C TYR A 246 2.77 7.79 15.23
N VAL A 247 1.77 8.66 15.49
CA VAL A 247 1.55 9.92 14.76
C VAL A 247 1.70 11.09 15.70
N ASP A 248 2.59 12.03 15.38
CA ASP A 248 2.83 13.29 16.09
C ASP A 248 2.20 14.48 15.35
N ALA A 249 1.12 14.24 14.64
CA ALA A 249 0.33 15.22 13.91
C ALA A 249 -1.16 14.95 14.12
N ALA A 250 -2.03 15.64 13.36
CA ALA A 250 -3.45 15.30 13.36
C ALA A 250 -3.66 13.86 12.90
N TYR A 251 -4.41 13.11 13.68
CA TYR A 251 -4.70 11.72 13.40
C TYR A 251 -6.20 11.43 13.44
N ARG A 252 -6.66 10.63 12.49
CA ARG A 252 -8.02 10.11 12.45
C ARG A 252 -7.99 8.60 12.18
N LEU A 253 -8.81 7.85 12.91
CA LEU A 253 -9.11 6.45 12.62
C LEU A 253 -10.53 6.38 12.04
N GLU A 254 -10.66 5.87 10.83
CA GLU A 254 -11.94 5.59 10.16
C GLU A 254 -12.19 4.09 10.16
N ILE A 255 -13.35 3.68 10.66
CA ILE A 255 -13.75 2.28 10.70
C ILE A 255 -14.90 2.08 9.73
N LEU A 256 -14.68 1.26 8.70
CA LEU A 256 -15.70 0.91 7.72
C LEU A 256 -16.41 -0.37 8.14
N SER A 257 -17.73 -0.29 8.27
CA SER A 257 -18.54 -1.42 8.70
C SER A 257 -19.01 -2.27 7.52
N GLY A 258 -18.91 -3.59 7.66
CA GLY A 258 -19.34 -4.56 6.66
C GLY A 258 -18.43 -4.64 5.43
N VAL A 259 -17.27 -3.97 5.44
CA VAL A 259 -16.30 -3.96 4.34
C VAL A 259 -15.18 -4.94 4.65
N SER A 260 -14.72 -5.67 3.65
CA SER A 260 -13.61 -6.62 3.80
C SER A 260 -12.24 -5.91 3.79
N HIS A 261 -11.16 -6.68 3.69
CA HIS A 261 -9.80 -6.16 3.51
C HIS A 261 -9.64 -5.32 2.23
N TRP A 262 -10.43 -5.57 1.20
CA TRP A 262 -10.26 -5.03 -0.17
C TRP A 262 -10.93 -3.67 -0.36
N VAL A 263 -10.75 -2.80 0.60
CA VAL A 263 -11.36 -1.45 0.69
C VAL A 263 -11.22 -0.62 -0.59
N PRO A 264 -10.06 -0.58 -1.30
CA PRO A 264 -9.91 0.25 -2.51
C PRO A 264 -10.91 -0.07 -3.62
N GLU A 265 -11.39 -1.30 -3.71
CA GLU A 265 -12.36 -1.76 -4.70
C GLU A 265 -13.77 -1.83 -4.12
N GLU A 266 -13.91 -2.38 -2.90
CA GLU A 266 -15.20 -2.64 -2.27
C GLU A 266 -15.88 -1.36 -1.78
N ALA A 267 -15.11 -0.38 -1.31
CA ALA A 267 -15.60 0.88 -0.74
C ALA A 267 -14.96 2.12 -1.39
N ALA A 268 -14.71 2.07 -2.71
CA ALA A 268 -14.01 3.11 -3.46
C ALA A 268 -14.60 4.52 -3.24
N THR A 269 -15.93 4.66 -3.23
CA THR A 269 -16.59 5.95 -3.03
C THR A 269 -16.30 6.54 -1.65
N THR A 270 -16.42 5.72 -0.61
CA THR A 270 -16.13 6.14 0.77
C THR A 270 -14.64 6.43 0.94
N LEU A 271 -13.78 5.59 0.37
CA LEU A 271 -12.34 5.80 0.44
C LEU A 271 -11.90 7.07 -0.27
N ALA A 272 -12.41 7.35 -1.47
CA ALA A 272 -12.11 8.58 -2.19
C ALA A 272 -12.54 9.84 -1.41
N ALA A 273 -13.68 9.79 -0.73
CA ALA A 273 -14.14 10.89 0.13
C ALA A 273 -13.23 11.07 1.39
N ILE A 274 -12.73 9.97 1.95
CA ILE A 274 -11.78 10.02 3.08
C ILE A 274 -10.44 10.61 2.64
N ILE A 275 -9.91 10.19 1.49
CA ILE A 275 -8.66 10.72 0.93
C ILE A 275 -8.81 12.23 0.66
N ASP A 276 -9.86 12.65 0.01
CA ASP A 276 -10.18 14.07 -0.29
C ASP A 276 -10.25 14.91 0.99
N ARG A 277 -11.00 14.45 2.00
CA ARG A 277 -11.06 15.12 3.29
C ARG A 277 -9.70 15.23 3.98
N THR A 278 -8.90 14.15 3.96
CA THR A 278 -7.56 14.15 4.56
C THR A 278 -6.63 15.15 3.86
N ALA A 279 -6.72 15.24 2.53
CA ALA A 279 -5.96 16.19 1.72
C ALA A 279 -6.37 17.64 2.00
N THR A 280 -7.67 17.92 2.01
CA THR A 280 -8.23 19.26 2.28
C THR A 280 -7.91 19.73 3.70
N ASP A 281 -8.06 18.85 4.71
CA ASP A 281 -7.72 19.15 6.11
C ASP A 281 -6.22 19.47 6.27
N ALA A 282 -5.35 18.86 5.48
CA ALA A 282 -3.92 19.15 5.49
C ALA A 282 -3.58 20.50 4.87
N ALA A 283 -4.23 20.86 3.75
CA ALA A 283 -4.02 22.14 3.06
C ALA A 283 -4.52 23.35 3.85
N SER A 284 -5.55 23.18 4.69
CA SER A 284 -6.15 24.27 5.48
C SER A 284 -5.38 24.63 6.75
N ARG A 285 -4.28 23.94 7.08
CA ARG A 285 -3.48 24.21 8.29
C ARG A 285 -2.36 25.21 7.97
N PRO A 286 -2.25 26.30 8.72
CA PRO A 286 -1.07 27.17 8.61
C PRO A 286 0.19 26.38 9.01
N VAL A 287 1.24 26.56 8.23
CA VAL A 287 2.61 26.05 8.45
C VAL A 287 3.21 26.63 9.73
#